data_0c55fcae41858a712584c7a917793a8d
#
_entry.id   0c55fcae41858a712584c7a917793a8d
#
_cell.length_a   1.000
_cell.length_b   1.000
_cell.length_c   1.000
_cell.angle_alpha   90.00
_cell.angle_beta   90.00
_cell.angle_gamma   90.00
#
_symmetry.space_group_name_H-M   'P 1'
#
loop_
_entity.id
_entity.type
_entity.pdbx_description
1 polymer ?
#
loop_
_entity_poly.entity_id
_entity_poly.type
_entity_poly.pdbx_seq_one_letter_code
_entity_poly.pdbx_strand_id
1 'polypeptide(L)'
;MADLAEGFSPKQFQLAFAAEKDGIGGGESTDADYKFINIDSIEMPSLNPNQVLDVRHGAGRTLKAVDMFLSNKLTVKEINFSGVADNTTLPMLLSNITGVADASGDQTFTIAYNYAGIDLSYGDSVSDNTKTFAVHLTTPEGNEQMYFKGCVLTSLTISADIADESGRFKVSGTFKTGCVPVLNDTDIDPTGTTHFNSNYSMVDYGDSNTSGAETVIAGISDPVLKSFSLTIENDAVFSGYDENGNFQQIHRAIPEASVTFDAVVKYDADTDQLMRTFETQSTSTIANTLTAQDTTPALDISLPTCIITDVSFSEEDAMFLSVSHKAVASTSGNILSVNVQV
;
A
#
# COMPACT_ATOMS: atom_id res chain seq x y z
N MET A 1 -42.85 -17.22 -0.35
CA MET A 1 -42.37 -16.12 0.48
C MET A 1 -41.22 -15.54 -0.33
N ALA A 2 -41.24 -14.27 -0.67
CA ALA A 2 -40.10 -13.66 -1.32
C ALA A 2 -38.99 -13.65 -0.29
N ASP A 3 -37.85 -14.27 -0.58
CA ASP A 3 -36.65 -14.10 0.20
C ASP A 3 -36.34 -12.61 0.22
N LEU A 4 -36.36 -12.03 1.40
CA LEU A 4 -35.84 -10.70 1.62
C LEU A 4 -34.36 -10.81 1.33
N ALA A 5 -33.87 -10.08 0.35
CA ALA A 5 -32.45 -9.99 0.07
C ALA A 5 -31.73 -9.64 1.38
N GLU A 6 -30.86 -10.53 1.84
CA GLU A 6 -30.08 -10.29 3.04
C GLU A 6 -29.09 -9.16 2.74
N GLY A 7 -29.09 -8.14 3.59
CA GLY A 7 -28.10 -7.06 3.49
C GLY A 7 -26.77 -7.53 4.03
N PHE A 8 -25.70 -7.30 3.29
CA PHE A 8 -24.33 -7.62 3.72
C PHE A 8 -23.78 -6.57 4.67
N SER A 9 -23.10 -7.03 5.70
CA SER A 9 -22.27 -6.17 6.55
C SER A 9 -20.94 -5.88 5.85
N PRO A 10 -20.35 -4.67 5.96
CA PRO A 10 -19.02 -4.39 5.45
C PRO A 10 -17.95 -5.37 5.97
N LYS A 11 -18.16 -5.96 7.14
CA LYS A 11 -17.26 -6.99 7.72
C LYS A 11 -17.30 -8.34 7.01
N GLN A 12 -18.23 -8.55 6.11
CA GLN A 12 -18.38 -9.79 5.35
C GLN A 12 -17.63 -9.73 4.01
N PHE A 13 -17.18 -8.54 3.59
CA PHE A 13 -16.39 -8.41 2.38
C PHE A 13 -14.97 -8.92 2.61
N GLN A 14 -14.44 -9.61 1.62
CA GLN A 14 -13.06 -10.06 1.57
C GLN A 14 -12.35 -9.37 0.42
N LEU A 15 -11.13 -8.92 0.67
CA LEU A 15 -10.26 -8.35 -0.34
C LEU A 15 -9.23 -9.39 -0.75
N ALA A 16 -9.26 -9.76 -2.01
CA ALA A 16 -8.23 -10.58 -2.62
C ALA A 16 -7.54 -9.82 -3.75
N PHE A 17 -6.28 -10.06 -3.96
CA PHE A 17 -5.55 -9.51 -5.09
C PHE A 17 -4.55 -10.51 -5.64
N ALA A 18 -4.29 -10.39 -6.94
CA ALA A 18 -3.31 -11.18 -7.66
C ALA A 18 -2.54 -10.28 -8.63
N ALA A 19 -1.31 -10.65 -8.94
CA ALA A 19 -0.60 -10.03 -10.04
C ALA A 19 -1.25 -10.41 -11.38
N GLU A 20 -1.46 -9.45 -12.27
CA GLU A 20 -2.07 -9.72 -13.57
C GLU A 20 -1.13 -10.53 -14.45
N LYS A 21 -1.61 -11.65 -14.99
CA LYS A 21 -0.90 -12.52 -15.94
C LYS A 21 -1.48 -12.46 -17.35
N ASP A 22 -2.73 -12.05 -17.49
CA ASP A 22 -3.41 -11.95 -18.77
C ASP A 22 -3.07 -10.64 -19.53
N GLY A 23 -2.04 -9.93 -19.07
CA GLY A 23 -1.60 -8.64 -19.59
C GLY A 23 -2.03 -7.49 -18.69
N ILE A 24 -1.42 -6.32 -18.89
CA ILE A 24 -1.72 -5.11 -18.11
C ILE A 24 -3.17 -4.69 -18.35
N GLY A 25 -3.98 -4.68 -17.30
CA GLY A 25 -5.42 -4.43 -17.38
C GLY A 25 -6.23 -5.60 -17.93
N GLY A 26 -5.58 -6.73 -18.22
CA GLY A 26 -6.21 -7.97 -18.66
C GLY A 26 -6.83 -8.75 -17.51
N GLY A 27 -6.21 -8.65 -16.35
CA GLY A 27 -6.65 -9.34 -15.15
C GLY A 27 -5.83 -10.61 -14.84
N GLU A 28 -6.37 -11.42 -13.96
CA GLU A 28 -5.88 -12.75 -13.61
C GLU A 28 -7.07 -13.69 -13.54
N SER A 29 -7.03 -14.74 -14.33
CA SER A 29 -8.12 -15.73 -14.44
C SER A 29 -7.93 -16.97 -13.57
N THR A 30 -6.78 -17.09 -12.90
CA THR A 30 -6.46 -18.27 -12.06
C THR A 30 -6.79 -18.00 -10.61
N ASP A 31 -7.82 -18.64 -10.07
CA ASP A 31 -8.27 -18.47 -8.69
C ASP A 31 -7.18 -18.69 -7.63
N ALA A 32 -6.31 -19.65 -7.86
CA ALA A 32 -5.22 -20.00 -6.92
C ALA A 32 -4.13 -18.92 -6.78
N ASP A 33 -4.06 -17.97 -7.72
CA ASP A 33 -3.07 -16.89 -7.70
C ASP A 33 -3.50 -15.73 -6.81
N TYR A 34 -4.80 -15.63 -6.51
CA TYR A 34 -5.32 -14.63 -5.58
C TYR A 34 -4.91 -14.92 -4.14
N LYS A 35 -4.52 -13.87 -3.43
CA LYS A 35 -4.22 -13.92 -2.00
C LYS A 35 -5.16 -12.97 -1.27
N PHE A 36 -5.72 -13.46 -0.16
CA PHE A 36 -6.53 -12.64 0.73
C PHE A 36 -5.65 -11.87 1.70
N ILE A 37 -5.97 -10.60 1.89
CA ILE A 37 -5.45 -9.84 3.00
C ILE A 37 -6.43 -9.92 4.18
N ASN A 38 -5.89 -10.02 5.40
CA ASN A 38 -6.69 -9.95 6.62
C ASN A 38 -7.01 -8.49 6.91
N ILE A 39 -8.16 -8.02 6.41
CA ILE A 39 -8.56 -6.61 6.46
C ILE A 39 -9.26 -6.26 7.77
N ASP A 40 -8.91 -5.09 8.32
CA ASP A 40 -9.64 -4.42 9.39
C ASP A 40 -10.74 -3.52 8.81
N SER A 41 -10.43 -2.84 7.72
CA SER A 41 -11.38 -1.97 7.01
C SER A 41 -11.09 -1.89 5.52
N ILE A 42 -12.15 -1.62 4.76
CA ILE A 42 -12.08 -1.33 3.33
C ILE A 42 -13.03 -0.19 3.00
N GLU A 43 -12.55 0.74 2.20
CA GLU A 43 -13.37 1.80 1.62
C GLU A 43 -13.55 1.52 0.13
N MET A 44 -14.79 1.26 -0.24
CA MET A 44 -15.15 0.92 -1.61
C MET A 44 -15.23 2.17 -2.48
N PRO A 45 -14.77 2.10 -3.74
CA PRO A 45 -14.89 3.23 -4.64
C PRO A 45 -16.34 3.57 -4.94
N SER A 46 -16.61 4.86 -5.11
CA SER A 46 -17.93 5.28 -5.59
C SER A 46 -18.14 4.81 -7.02
N LEU A 47 -19.11 3.93 -7.21
CA LEU A 47 -19.53 3.44 -8.51
C LEU A 47 -20.70 4.25 -9.10
N ASN A 48 -21.11 5.33 -8.42
CA ASN A 48 -22.23 6.14 -8.88
C ASN A 48 -21.97 6.70 -10.28
N PRO A 49 -22.79 6.36 -11.28
CA PRO A 49 -22.69 6.96 -12.59
C PRO A 49 -23.03 8.44 -12.45
N ASN A 50 -22.06 9.30 -12.70
CA ASN A 50 -22.29 10.72 -12.75
C ASN A 50 -22.98 11.04 -14.08
N GLN A 51 -24.29 11.18 -14.03
CA GLN A 51 -25.09 11.55 -15.18
C GLN A 51 -24.96 13.04 -15.39
N VAL A 52 -24.38 13.43 -16.50
CA VAL A 52 -24.24 14.84 -16.89
C VAL A 52 -25.30 15.13 -17.95
N LEU A 53 -26.06 16.18 -17.70
CA LEU A 53 -27.04 16.69 -18.64
C LEU A 53 -26.36 17.59 -19.66
N ASP A 54 -26.47 17.27 -20.94
CA ASP A 54 -25.99 18.15 -22.02
C ASP A 54 -26.96 19.32 -22.20
N VAL A 55 -26.65 20.43 -21.56
CA VAL A 55 -27.44 21.70 -21.61
C VAL A 55 -26.98 22.60 -22.75
N ARG A 56 -26.75 22.05 -23.92
CA ARG A 56 -26.42 22.92 -25.07
C ARG A 56 -27.60 23.76 -25.48
N HIS A 57 -27.41 25.08 -25.48
CA HIS A 57 -28.39 26.01 -25.91
C HIS A 57 -28.66 25.89 -27.41
N GLY A 58 -29.82 25.42 -27.76
CA GLY A 58 -30.29 25.34 -29.13
C GLY A 58 -31.77 24.97 -29.16
N ALA A 59 -32.59 25.90 -29.68
CA ALA A 59 -33.97 25.67 -30.09
C ALA A 59 -35.02 25.33 -29.04
N GLY A 60 -34.88 25.71 -27.77
CA GLY A 60 -36.00 25.70 -26.80
C GLY A 60 -36.72 24.35 -26.62
N ARG A 61 -36.04 23.23 -26.84
CA ARG A 61 -36.64 21.91 -26.68
C ARG A 61 -36.56 21.42 -25.23
N THR A 62 -37.54 20.66 -24.82
CA THR A 62 -37.51 19.91 -23.56
C THR A 62 -36.38 18.91 -23.59
N LEU A 63 -35.58 18.83 -22.49
CA LEU A 63 -34.52 17.86 -22.33
C LEU A 63 -35.09 16.43 -22.37
N LYS A 64 -34.40 15.55 -23.05
CA LYS A 64 -34.75 14.13 -23.18
C LYS A 64 -33.69 13.27 -22.51
N ALA A 65 -34.03 12.04 -22.18
CA ALA A 65 -33.08 11.07 -21.62
C ALA A 65 -31.84 10.86 -22.50
N VAL A 66 -31.98 11.03 -23.82
CA VAL A 66 -30.86 10.98 -24.77
C VAL A 66 -29.86 12.14 -24.61
N ASP A 67 -30.25 13.22 -23.94
CA ASP A 67 -29.39 14.36 -23.68
C ASP A 67 -28.52 14.14 -22.40
N MET A 68 -28.68 13.01 -21.74
CA MET A 68 -27.90 12.61 -20.58
C MET A 68 -26.77 11.65 -21.00
N PHE A 69 -25.59 11.86 -20.47
CA PHE A 69 -24.47 10.96 -20.67
C PHE A 69 -23.77 10.63 -19.36
N LEU A 70 -23.12 9.49 -19.33
CA LEU A 70 -22.35 9.01 -18.17
C LEU A 70 -20.94 9.55 -18.24
N SER A 71 -20.51 10.36 -17.27
CA SER A 71 -19.15 10.92 -17.21
C SER A 71 -18.19 10.07 -16.36
N ASN A 72 -18.71 9.16 -15.55
CA ASN A 72 -17.96 8.42 -14.56
C ASN A 72 -17.17 7.23 -15.12
N LYS A 73 -17.38 6.92 -16.40
CA LYS A 73 -16.75 5.79 -17.07
C LYS A 73 -15.24 5.97 -17.24
N LEU A 74 -14.78 7.22 -17.33
CA LEU A 74 -13.40 7.58 -17.60
C LEU A 74 -12.68 8.12 -16.37
N THR A 75 -13.15 7.81 -15.16
CA THR A 75 -12.54 8.30 -13.92
C THR A 75 -11.71 7.20 -13.26
N VAL A 76 -10.60 7.62 -12.68
CA VAL A 76 -9.80 6.75 -11.81
C VAL A 76 -10.64 6.33 -10.59
N LYS A 77 -10.57 5.07 -10.24
CA LYS A 77 -11.18 4.49 -9.04
C LYS A 77 -10.11 4.23 -8.01
N GLU A 78 -10.46 4.47 -6.75
CA GLU A 78 -9.57 4.25 -5.61
C GLU A 78 -10.19 3.24 -4.66
N ILE A 79 -9.39 2.31 -4.17
CA ILE A 79 -9.75 1.30 -3.19
C ILE A 79 -8.79 1.46 -2.03
N ASN A 80 -9.29 1.91 -0.89
CA ASN A 80 -8.51 2.04 0.33
C ASN A 80 -8.75 0.83 1.21
N PHE A 81 -7.68 0.28 1.77
CA PHE A 81 -7.75 -0.86 2.67
C PHE A 81 -6.81 -0.68 3.85
N SER A 82 -7.15 -1.33 4.95
CA SER A 82 -6.24 -1.55 6.08
C SER A 82 -6.41 -2.97 6.59
N GLY A 83 -5.33 -3.53 7.10
CA GLY A 83 -5.32 -4.89 7.62
C GLY A 83 -4.00 -5.24 8.29
N VAL A 84 -3.78 -6.52 8.48
CA VAL A 84 -2.59 -7.06 9.13
C VAL A 84 -1.56 -7.45 8.08
N ALA A 85 -0.31 -7.06 8.31
CA ALA A 85 0.82 -7.47 7.47
C ALA A 85 1.14 -8.96 7.69
N ASP A 86 1.36 -9.67 6.60
CA ASP A 86 1.76 -11.08 6.61
C ASP A 86 2.84 -11.37 5.57
N ASN A 87 3.48 -12.52 5.70
CA ASN A 87 4.60 -12.90 4.83
C ASN A 87 4.20 -13.33 3.42
N THR A 88 2.92 -13.34 3.09
CA THR A 88 2.41 -13.69 1.77
C THR A 88 2.00 -12.45 0.98
N THR A 89 1.23 -11.57 1.62
CA THR A 89 0.65 -10.40 0.95
C THR A 89 1.57 -9.19 0.97
N LEU A 90 2.37 -9.00 2.01
CA LEU A 90 3.30 -7.88 2.11
C LEU A 90 4.36 -7.87 1.01
N PRO A 91 5.02 -8.98 0.62
CA PRO A 91 5.92 -9.01 -0.52
C PRO A 91 5.26 -8.57 -1.82
N MET A 92 4.02 -9.01 -2.09
CA MET A 92 3.27 -8.62 -3.27
C MET A 92 2.99 -7.11 -3.29
N LEU A 93 2.56 -6.53 -2.16
CA LEU A 93 2.30 -5.09 -2.04
C LEU A 93 3.59 -4.28 -2.24
N LEU A 94 4.68 -4.70 -1.60
CA LEU A 94 5.99 -4.06 -1.76
C LEU A 94 6.49 -4.16 -3.20
N SER A 95 6.33 -5.30 -3.84
CA SER A 95 6.68 -5.51 -5.23
C SER A 95 5.97 -4.51 -6.15
N ASN A 96 4.67 -4.35 -5.97
CA ASN A 96 3.90 -3.41 -6.79
C ASN A 96 4.32 -1.96 -6.58
N ILE A 97 4.51 -1.51 -5.32
CA ILE A 97 4.82 -0.11 -5.06
C ILE A 97 6.28 0.25 -5.38
N THR A 98 7.22 -0.67 -5.22
CA THR A 98 8.63 -0.44 -5.54
C THR A 98 9.01 -0.76 -6.98
N GLY A 99 8.20 -1.60 -7.65
CA GLY A 99 8.51 -2.12 -8.98
C GLY A 99 9.57 -3.23 -9.01
N VAL A 100 10.01 -3.73 -7.85
CA VAL A 100 10.92 -4.87 -7.73
C VAL A 100 10.11 -6.15 -7.87
N ALA A 101 10.57 -7.08 -8.71
CA ALA A 101 9.86 -8.34 -8.95
C ALA A 101 9.68 -9.16 -7.67
N ASP A 102 8.48 -9.68 -7.47
CA ASP A 102 8.20 -10.65 -6.42
C ASP A 102 8.73 -12.03 -6.87
N ALA A 103 9.58 -12.63 -6.05
CA ALA A 103 10.14 -13.96 -6.26
C ALA A 103 9.80 -14.86 -5.07
N SER A 104 10.00 -16.16 -5.18
CA SER A 104 9.80 -17.07 -4.07
C SER A 104 10.97 -17.02 -3.07
N GLY A 105 10.69 -17.00 -1.78
CA GLY A 105 11.68 -17.01 -0.69
C GLY A 105 12.01 -15.61 -0.18
N ASP A 106 13.12 -15.47 0.54
CA ASP A 106 13.56 -14.20 1.13
C ASP A 106 13.83 -13.15 0.07
N GLN A 107 13.30 -11.94 0.26
CA GLN A 107 13.33 -10.90 -0.75
C GLN A 107 13.65 -9.53 -0.19
N THR A 108 14.32 -8.74 -0.99
CA THR A 108 14.63 -7.34 -0.67
C THR A 108 14.00 -6.40 -1.69
N PHE A 109 13.10 -5.56 -1.24
CA PHE A 109 12.44 -4.53 -2.03
C PHE A 109 13.14 -3.19 -1.80
N THR A 110 13.55 -2.53 -2.88
CA THR A 110 14.34 -1.30 -2.79
C THR A 110 13.75 -0.19 -3.63
N ILE A 111 13.88 1.04 -3.13
CA ILE A 111 13.69 2.26 -3.91
C ILE A 111 15.06 2.90 -4.10
N ALA A 112 15.55 2.91 -5.32
CA ALA A 112 16.86 3.44 -5.65
C ALA A 112 16.85 4.96 -5.84
N TYR A 113 18.00 5.60 -5.66
CA TYR A 113 18.21 7.03 -5.91
C TYR A 113 17.76 7.50 -7.30
N ASN A 114 17.98 6.68 -8.31
CA ASN A 114 17.65 6.97 -9.69
C ASN A 114 16.42 6.21 -10.19
N TYR A 115 15.44 6.02 -9.31
CA TYR A 115 14.19 5.39 -9.70
C TYR A 115 13.62 6.09 -10.94
N ALA A 116 13.61 5.36 -12.05
CA ALA A 116 13.30 5.96 -13.36
C ALA A 116 11.79 6.07 -13.63
N GLY A 117 10.95 5.63 -12.71
CA GLY A 117 9.53 5.46 -12.96
C GLY A 117 9.23 4.28 -13.89
N ILE A 118 7.96 4.01 -14.09
CA ILE A 118 7.48 2.91 -14.92
C ILE A 118 6.34 3.41 -15.81
N ASP A 119 6.49 3.18 -17.10
CA ASP A 119 5.43 3.38 -18.09
C ASP A 119 4.84 2.00 -18.44
N LEU A 120 3.53 1.88 -18.32
CA LEU A 120 2.79 0.65 -18.62
C LEU A 120 1.71 0.95 -19.64
N SER A 121 1.59 0.09 -20.67
CA SER A 121 0.54 0.19 -21.69
C SER A 121 -0.51 -0.90 -21.49
N TYR A 122 -1.76 -0.55 -21.65
CA TYR A 122 -2.86 -1.52 -21.59
C TYR A 122 -2.66 -2.65 -22.64
N GLY A 123 -2.84 -3.87 -22.19
CA GLY A 123 -2.72 -5.05 -23.04
C GLY A 123 -1.28 -5.53 -23.29
N ASP A 124 -0.27 -4.83 -22.77
CA ASP A 124 1.10 -5.35 -22.85
C ASP A 124 1.21 -6.66 -22.07
N SER A 125 1.93 -7.62 -22.67
CA SER A 125 2.21 -8.89 -22.00
C SER A 125 3.13 -8.66 -20.81
N VAL A 126 2.80 -9.27 -19.68
CA VAL A 126 3.56 -9.17 -18.44
C VAL A 126 4.29 -10.49 -18.24
N SER A 127 5.62 -10.48 -18.36
CA SER A 127 6.44 -11.63 -17.99
C SER A 127 6.70 -11.69 -16.47
N ASP A 128 6.63 -10.54 -15.81
CA ASP A 128 6.88 -10.36 -14.38
C ASP A 128 5.73 -9.58 -13.76
N ASN A 129 4.94 -10.24 -13.01
CA ASN A 129 3.64 -9.90 -12.48
C ASN A 129 3.59 -8.82 -11.40
N THR A 130 4.49 -7.87 -11.37
CA THR A 130 4.61 -6.93 -10.26
C THR A 130 4.09 -5.55 -10.57
N LYS A 131 3.66 -5.34 -11.81
CA LYS A 131 3.38 -3.99 -12.31
C LYS A 131 1.96 -3.56 -12.09
N THR A 132 1.00 -4.47 -12.28
CA THR A 132 -0.43 -4.22 -12.04
C THR A 132 -1.06 -5.41 -11.34
N PHE A 133 -2.10 -5.14 -10.57
CA PHE A 133 -2.88 -6.15 -9.88
C PHE A 133 -4.31 -6.21 -10.36
N ALA A 134 -4.86 -7.41 -10.33
CA ALA A 134 -6.29 -7.65 -10.30
C ALA A 134 -6.74 -7.65 -8.84
N VAL A 135 -7.70 -6.81 -8.50
CA VAL A 135 -8.26 -6.70 -7.14
C VAL A 135 -9.69 -7.16 -7.15
N HIS A 136 -10.02 -8.06 -6.26
CA HIS A 136 -11.32 -8.69 -6.15
C HIS A 136 -11.94 -8.44 -4.78
N LEU A 137 -13.15 -7.93 -4.78
CA LEU A 137 -13.98 -7.77 -3.59
C LEU A 137 -15.07 -8.82 -3.62
N THR A 138 -15.01 -9.77 -2.69
CA THR A 138 -15.97 -10.87 -2.61
C THR A 138 -16.94 -10.69 -1.46
N THR A 139 -18.19 -11.11 -1.66
CA THR A 139 -19.14 -11.35 -0.58
C THR A 139 -19.14 -12.82 -0.19
N PRO A 140 -19.63 -13.18 1.02
CA PRO A 140 -19.68 -14.57 1.47
C PRO A 140 -20.49 -15.52 0.58
N GLU A 141 -21.39 -14.98 -0.21
CA GLU A 141 -22.27 -15.78 -1.09
C GLU A 141 -21.73 -15.94 -2.52
N GLY A 142 -20.58 -15.32 -2.83
CA GLY A 142 -19.89 -15.49 -4.11
C GLY A 142 -20.58 -14.88 -5.34
N ASN A 143 -21.78 -14.35 -5.19
CA ASN A 143 -22.59 -13.90 -6.32
C ASN A 143 -22.54 -12.38 -6.56
N GLU A 144 -22.01 -11.61 -5.61
CA GLU A 144 -21.93 -10.15 -5.71
C GLU A 144 -20.47 -9.71 -5.59
N GLN A 145 -19.72 -9.94 -6.63
CA GLN A 145 -18.30 -9.67 -6.69
C GLN A 145 -18.05 -8.38 -7.47
N MET A 146 -17.07 -7.61 -7.01
CA MET A 146 -16.54 -6.48 -7.76
C MET A 146 -15.10 -6.78 -8.14
N TYR A 147 -14.82 -6.71 -9.42
CA TYR A 147 -13.53 -7.01 -9.98
C TYR A 147 -12.92 -5.77 -10.62
N PHE A 148 -11.71 -5.44 -10.19
CA PHE A 148 -10.95 -4.28 -10.65
C PHE A 148 -9.66 -4.76 -11.31
N LYS A 149 -9.46 -4.35 -12.56
CA LYS A 149 -8.30 -4.68 -13.38
C LYS A 149 -7.34 -3.51 -13.45
N GLY A 150 -6.08 -3.75 -13.77
CA GLY A 150 -5.07 -2.70 -13.95
C GLY A 150 -4.83 -1.86 -12.71
N CYS A 151 -4.94 -2.46 -11.53
CA CYS A 151 -4.73 -1.76 -10.28
C CYS A 151 -3.25 -1.56 -10.00
N VAL A 152 -2.88 -0.36 -9.56
CA VAL A 152 -1.56 -0.06 -9.04
C VAL A 152 -1.67 0.48 -7.63
N LEU A 153 -0.79 0.02 -6.75
CA LEU A 153 -0.69 0.52 -5.38
C LEU A 153 0.05 1.85 -5.39
N THR A 154 -0.60 2.91 -4.94
CA THR A 154 -0.06 4.28 -4.96
C THR A 154 0.38 4.78 -3.60
N SER A 155 -0.13 4.17 -2.53
CA SER A 155 0.29 4.43 -1.16
C SER A 155 0.33 3.12 -0.40
N LEU A 156 1.35 2.92 0.40
CA LEU A 156 1.50 1.79 1.32
C LEU A 156 2.06 2.31 2.63
N THR A 157 1.38 2.03 3.71
CA THR A 157 1.85 2.32 5.07
C THR A 157 2.00 1.00 5.83
N ILE A 158 3.16 0.80 6.42
CA ILE A 158 3.46 -0.29 7.35
C ILE A 158 3.63 0.34 8.73
N SER A 159 2.85 -0.09 9.70
CA SER A 159 2.86 0.50 11.03
C SER A 159 2.70 -0.55 12.11
N ALA A 160 3.16 -0.21 13.32
CA ALA A 160 2.83 -0.96 14.52
C ALA A 160 2.81 -0.03 15.74
N ASP A 161 1.97 -0.36 16.71
CA ASP A 161 1.89 0.31 18.00
C ASP A 161 1.79 -0.77 19.09
N ILE A 162 2.64 -0.71 20.10
CA ILE A 162 2.65 -1.69 21.19
C ILE A 162 1.37 -1.68 22.00
N ALA A 163 0.66 -0.55 22.01
CA ALA A 163 -0.63 -0.41 22.67
C ALA A 163 -1.79 -1.04 21.86
N ASP A 164 -1.56 -1.28 20.56
CA ASP A 164 -2.55 -1.85 19.66
C ASP A 164 -2.14 -3.28 19.26
N GLU A 165 -2.98 -4.25 19.57
CA GLU A 165 -2.75 -5.68 19.27
C GLU A 165 -1.35 -6.20 19.64
N SER A 166 -0.76 -5.69 20.72
CA SER A 166 0.58 -6.07 21.19
C SER A 166 1.71 -5.79 20.19
N GLY A 167 1.60 -4.72 19.42
CA GLY A 167 2.62 -4.31 18.45
C GLY A 167 2.62 -5.13 17.16
N ARG A 168 1.50 -5.71 16.79
CA ARG A 168 1.35 -6.41 15.52
C ARG A 168 1.49 -5.43 14.35
N PHE A 169 2.20 -5.85 13.33
CA PHE A 169 2.36 -5.02 12.13
C PHE A 169 1.06 -4.96 11.34
N LYS A 170 0.64 -3.73 11.07
CA LYS A 170 -0.50 -3.42 10.23
C LYS A 170 -0.03 -2.86 8.89
N VAL A 171 -0.83 -3.08 7.89
CA VAL A 171 -0.63 -2.56 6.55
C VAL A 171 -1.89 -1.83 6.11
N SER A 172 -1.70 -0.66 5.52
CA SER A 172 -2.78 0.06 4.83
C SER A 172 -2.28 0.58 3.49
N GLY A 173 -3.18 0.73 2.55
CA GLY A 173 -2.79 1.20 1.23
C GLY A 173 -3.95 1.64 0.37
N THR A 174 -3.60 2.21 -0.77
CA THR A 174 -4.54 2.69 -1.78
C THR A 174 -4.20 2.09 -3.14
N PHE A 175 -5.08 1.28 -3.68
CA PHE A 175 -5.04 0.89 -5.08
C PHE A 175 -5.77 1.92 -5.93
N LYS A 176 -5.19 2.24 -7.08
CA LYS A 176 -5.86 3.06 -8.13
C LYS A 176 -5.97 2.25 -9.42
N THR A 177 -7.10 2.40 -10.10
CA THR A 177 -7.29 1.85 -11.44
C THR A 177 -8.00 2.83 -12.36
N GLY A 178 -7.60 2.82 -13.63
CA GLY A 178 -8.28 3.52 -14.71
C GLY A 178 -9.19 2.62 -15.54
N CYS A 179 -9.39 1.36 -15.14
CA CYS A 179 -10.32 0.44 -15.80
C CYS A 179 -11.74 0.58 -15.25
N VAL A 180 -12.70 0.22 -16.08
CA VAL A 180 -14.10 0.09 -15.64
C VAL A 180 -14.22 -1.16 -14.77
N PRO A 181 -14.77 -1.07 -13.55
CA PRO A 181 -15.00 -2.24 -12.72
C PRO A 181 -15.98 -3.21 -13.37
N VAL A 182 -15.72 -4.49 -13.24
CA VAL A 182 -16.65 -5.56 -13.62
C VAL A 182 -17.44 -5.94 -12.38
N LEU A 183 -18.76 -5.92 -12.50
CA LEU A 183 -19.68 -6.30 -11.43
C LEU A 183 -20.26 -7.68 -11.73
N ASN A 184 -20.45 -8.48 -10.69
CA ASN A 184 -21.00 -9.85 -10.78
C ASN A 184 -20.16 -10.76 -11.68
N ASP A 185 -18.83 -10.66 -11.57
CA ASP A 185 -17.94 -11.60 -12.26
C ASP A 185 -17.99 -12.94 -11.54
N THR A 186 -18.52 -13.96 -12.24
CA THR A 186 -18.63 -15.34 -11.74
C THR A 186 -17.47 -16.22 -12.22
N ASP A 187 -16.60 -15.70 -13.06
CA ASP A 187 -15.50 -16.47 -13.66
C ASP A 187 -14.33 -16.65 -12.71
N ILE A 188 -14.28 -15.86 -11.62
CA ILE A 188 -13.20 -15.88 -10.63
C ILE A 188 -13.80 -16.13 -9.25
N ASP A 189 -13.36 -17.21 -8.61
CA ASP A 189 -13.75 -17.55 -7.23
C ASP A 189 -12.50 -17.69 -6.34
N PRO A 190 -11.99 -16.58 -5.76
CA PRO A 190 -10.82 -16.63 -4.90
C PRO A 190 -11.08 -17.33 -3.54
N THR A 191 -12.31 -17.76 -3.25
CA THR A 191 -12.66 -18.39 -1.96
C THR A 191 -11.89 -19.69 -1.67
N GLY A 192 -11.35 -20.34 -2.69
CA GLY A 192 -10.50 -21.53 -2.56
C GLY A 192 -9.04 -21.26 -2.19
N THR A 193 -8.62 -19.99 -2.13
CA THR A 193 -7.23 -19.65 -1.87
C THR A 193 -6.88 -19.77 -0.38
N THR A 194 -5.62 -20.10 -0.11
CA THR A 194 -5.14 -20.23 1.27
C THR A 194 -4.97 -18.84 1.89
N HIS A 195 -5.58 -18.63 3.03
CA HIS A 195 -5.28 -17.46 3.85
C HIS A 195 -3.84 -17.54 4.35
N PHE A 196 -3.21 -16.40 4.59
CA PHE A 196 -1.85 -16.29 5.12
C PHE A 196 -1.64 -17.14 6.38
N ASN A 197 -0.40 -17.56 6.60
CA ASN A 197 -0.04 -18.47 7.68
C ASN A 197 0.69 -17.80 8.83
N SER A 198 1.33 -16.65 8.63
CA SER A 198 2.09 -15.97 9.68
C SER A 198 2.04 -14.46 9.51
N ASN A 199 2.07 -13.78 10.64
CA ASN A 199 2.03 -12.33 10.73
C ASN A 199 3.28 -11.82 11.43
N TYR A 200 3.75 -10.65 11.04
CA TYR A 200 4.80 -9.96 11.75
C TYR A 200 4.28 -9.34 13.04
N SER A 201 5.13 -9.29 14.06
CA SER A 201 4.84 -8.60 15.31
C SER A 201 6.08 -7.86 15.79
N MET A 202 5.88 -6.88 16.66
CA MET A 202 6.96 -6.10 17.26
C MET A 202 7.54 -6.73 18.54
N VAL A 203 7.43 -8.02 18.74
CA VAL A 203 7.77 -8.65 20.03
C VAL A 203 9.23 -8.46 20.42
N ASP A 204 10.13 -8.35 19.44
CA ASP A 204 11.58 -8.34 19.68
C ASP A 204 12.27 -7.05 19.19
N TYR A 205 11.56 -5.92 19.13
CA TYR A 205 12.23 -4.68 18.78
C TYR A 205 12.96 -4.07 20.00
N GLY A 206 14.13 -3.51 19.76
CA GLY A 206 14.91 -2.80 20.78
C GLY A 206 15.67 -3.72 21.74
N ASP A 207 15.78 -5.00 21.47
CA ASP A 207 16.75 -5.87 22.13
C ASP A 207 17.93 -6.13 21.21
N SER A 208 19.11 -6.16 21.77
CA SER A 208 20.33 -6.50 21.03
C SER A 208 20.21 -7.95 20.55
N ASN A 209 19.72 -8.04 19.34
CA ASN A 209 19.47 -9.25 18.64
C ASN A 209 20.79 -10.02 18.48
N THR A 210 20.77 -11.29 18.80
CA THR A 210 21.91 -12.19 18.68
C THR A 210 22.41 -12.34 17.24
N SER A 211 21.65 -11.93 16.23
CA SER A 211 22.06 -11.95 14.83
C SER A 211 22.77 -10.67 14.35
N GLY A 212 22.85 -9.63 15.17
CA GLY A 212 23.64 -8.43 14.89
C GLY A 212 22.95 -7.34 14.08
N ALA A 213 21.64 -7.41 13.86
CA ALA A 213 20.85 -6.35 13.28
C ALA A 213 20.23 -5.51 14.42
N GLU A 214 20.87 -4.42 14.77
CA GLU A 214 20.36 -3.49 15.80
C GLU A 214 19.23 -2.64 15.22
N THR A 215 18.19 -2.40 16.02
CA THR A 215 17.23 -1.35 15.72
C THR A 215 17.88 0.01 16.02
N VAL A 216 17.93 0.85 15.01
CA VAL A 216 18.50 2.20 15.11
C VAL A 216 17.45 3.20 14.66
N ILE A 217 17.04 4.09 15.53
CA ILE A 217 16.08 5.16 15.20
C ILE A 217 16.76 6.51 15.44
N ALA A 218 16.78 7.32 14.40
CA ALA A 218 17.40 8.63 14.43
C ALA A 218 18.90 8.63 14.88
N GLY A 219 19.60 7.52 14.60
CA GLY A 219 20.99 7.32 14.99
C GLY A 219 21.19 6.85 16.43
N ILE A 220 20.13 6.54 17.15
CA ILE A 220 20.16 5.97 18.51
C ILE A 220 19.97 4.47 18.39
N SER A 221 20.92 3.70 18.92
CA SER A 221 20.85 2.24 18.97
C SER A 221 19.91 1.79 20.09
N ASP A 222 19.10 0.79 19.79
CA ASP A 222 18.17 0.12 20.71
C ASP A 222 17.27 1.08 21.52
N PRO A 223 16.59 2.05 20.87
CA PRO A 223 15.68 2.93 21.58
C PRO A 223 14.46 2.14 22.05
N VAL A 224 13.87 2.55 23.17
CA VAL A 224 12.55 2.02 23.57
C VAL A 224 11.49 2.62 22.63
N LEU A 225 11.10 1.85 21.63
CA LEU A 225 10.14 2.24 20.61
C LEU A 225 8.72 1.90 21.09
N LYS A 226 7.79 2.86 21.03
CA LYS A 226 6.38 2.64 21.29
C LYS A 226 5.62 2.29 20.02
N SER A 227 5.81 3.08 18.99
CA SER A 227 5.16 2.89 17.70
C SER A 227 6.03 3.42 16.56
N PHE A 228 5.75 2.92 15.36
CA PHE A 228 6.32 3.47 14.14
C PHE A 228 5.31 3.43 12.99
N SER A 229 5.56 4.23 11.98
CA SER A 229 4.84 4.23 10.71
C SER A 229 5.80 4.52 9.57
N LEU A 230 5.92 3.58 8.63
CA LEU A 230 6.62 3.77 7.35
C LEU A 230 5.59 3.98 6.27
N THR A 231 5.60 5.12 5.61
CA THR A 231 4.71 5.41 4.48
C THR A 231 5.52 5.56 3.20
N ILE A 232 5.13 4.81 2.18
CA ILE A 232 5.69 4.85 0.84
C ILE A 232 4.60 5.39 -0.09
N GLU A 233 4.87 6.48 -0.77
CA GLU A 233 3.98 7.06 -1.77
C GLU A 233 4.65 6.98 -3.14
N ASN A 234 3.93 6.43 -4.11
CA ASN A 234 4.37 6.30 -5.49
C ASN A 234 3.15 6.46 -6.41
N ASP A 235 2.75 7.69 -6.64
CA ASP A 235 1.52 8.02 -7.37
C ASP A 235 1.54 7.50 -8.81
N ALA A 236 0.37 7.42 -9.41
CA ALA A 236 0.17 6.94 -10.77
C ALA A 236 -0.78 7.85 -11.53
N VAL A 237 -0.41 8.17 -12.77
CA VAL A 237 -1.23 8.94 -13.69
C VAL A 237 -1.73 8.02 -14.79
N PHE A 238 -3.05 7.96 -14.94
CA PHE A 238 -3.72 7.20 -16.00
C PHE A 238 -4.03 8.13 -17.17
N SER A 239 -3.66 7.75 -18.36
CA SER A 239 -3.86 8.56 -19.57
C SER A 239 -4.36 7.74 -20.75
N GLY A 240 -5.15 8.41 -21.62
CA GLY A 240 -5.81 7.76 -22.75
C GLY A 240 -6.87 6.76 -22.29
N TYR A 241 -7.95 6.69 -23.03
CA TYR A 241 -9.01 5.72 -22.75
C TYR A 241 -9.51 5.12 -24.06
N ASP A 242 -9.77 3.81 -24.05
CA ASP A 242 -10.40 3.11 -25.15
C ASP A 242 -11.93 3.34 -25.17
N GLU A 243 -12.59 2.80 -26.16
CA GLU A 243 -14.05 2.87 -26.30
C GLU A 243 -14.81 2.17 -25.17
N ASN A 244 -14.16 1.24 -24.47
CA ASN A 244 -14.72 0.50 -23.34
C ASN A 244 -14.52 1.26 -22.02
N GLY A 245 -13.73 2.31 -22.01
CA GLY A 245 -13.43 3.13 -20.85
C GLY A 245 -12.25 2.64 -20.02
N ASN A 246 -11.38 1.78 -20.57
CA ASN A 246 -10.14 1.40 -19.94
C ASN A 246 -9.03 2.37 -20.30
N PHE A 247 -8.10 2.60 -19.37
CA PHE A 247 -6.91 3.41 -19.64
C PHE A 247 -6.06 2.80 -20.77
N GLN A 248 -5.27 3.63 -21.43
CA GLN A 248 -4.28 3.15 -22.41
C GLN A 248 -2.88 3.12 -21.84
N GLN A 249 -2.54 4.02 -20.94
CA GLN A 249 -1.22 4.11 -20.33
C GLN A 249 -1.29 4.49 -18.86
N ILE A 250 -0.39 3.92 -18.07
CA ILE A 250 -0.12 4.30 -16.69
C ILE A 250 1.31 4.83 -16.63
N HIS A 251 1.47 6.03 -16.11
CA HIS A 251 2.76 6.61 -15.77
C HIS A 251 2.90 6.62 -14.26
N ARG A 252 3.85 5.85 -13.73
CA ARG A 252 4.12 5.83 -12.29
C ARG A 252 5.24 6.78 -11.94
N ALA A 253 4.99 7.48 -10.87
CA ALA A 253 5.76 8.52 -10.23
C ALA A 253 7.23 8.62 -10.58
N ILE A 254 7.45 9.48 -11.34
CA ILE A 254 8.70 9.80 -11.91
C ILE A 254 9.01 11.21 -11.42
N PRO A 255 9.96 11.40 -10.78
CA PRO A 255 10.99 10.76 -9.98
C PRO A 255 10.73 10.86 -8.46
N GLU A 256 9.50 10.84 -8.00
CA GLU A 256 9.13 11.31 -6.66
C GLU A 256 8.46 10.24 -5.78
N ALA A 257 9.01 9.03 -5.75
CA ALA A 257 8.65 8.15 -4.66
C ALA A 257 9.01 8.85 -3.33
N SER A 258 8.00 9.16 -2.53
CA SER A 258 8.18 9.77 -1.22
C SER A 258 8.17 8.67 -0.17
N VAL A 259 9.19 8.65 0.69
CA VAL A 259 9.25 7.73 1.82
C VAL A 259 9.40 8.54 3.09
N THR A 260 8.42 8.40 3.97
CA THR A 260 8.42 9.01 5.31
C THR A 260 8.42 7.94 6.38
N PHE A 261 9.08 8.22 7.48
CA PHE A 261 9.16 7.32 8.62
C PHE A 261 8.95 8.11 9.90
N ASP A 262 7.91 7.76 10.63
CA ASP A 262 7.57 8.35 11.92
C ASP A 262 7.79 7.31 13.02
N ALA A 263 8.40 7.72 14.12
CA ALA A 263 8.66 6.85 15.25
C ALA A 263 8.32 7.58 16.56
N VAL A 264 7.76 6.85 17.51
CA VAL A 264 7.53 7.33 18.87
C VAL A 264 8.45 6.57 19.81
N VAL A 265 9.45 7.27 20.35
CA VAL A 265 10.49 6.69 21.20
C VAL A 265 10.42 7.27 22.61
N LYS A 266 10.80 6.47 23.60
CA LYS A 266 10.85 6.95 25.00
C LYS A 266 11.85 8.11 25.11
N TYR A 267 11.44 9.14 25.87
CA TYR A 267 12.34 10.25 26.19
C TYR A 267 13.27 9.88 27.35
N ASP A 268 14.56 9.90 27.10
CA ASP A 268 15.63 9.67 28.07
C ASP A 268 16.88 10.47 27.70
N ALA A 269 18.01 10.19 28.36
CA ALA A 269 19.24 10.94 28.14
C ALA A 269 19.82 10.80 26.73
N ASP A 270 19.58 9.67 26.07
CA ASP A 270 20.09 9.41 24.72
C ASP A 270 19.20 10.09 23.68
N THR A 271 17.89 10.08 23.89
CA THR A 271 16.92 10.73 23.00
C THR A 271 16.85 12.25 23.17
N ASP A 272 17.34 12.83 24.29
CA ASP A 272 17.49 14.29 24.45
C ASP A 272 18.38 14.92 23.35
N GLN A 273 19.35 14.18 22.84
CA GLN A 273 20.17 14.62 21.71
C GLN A 273 19.38 14.90 20.44
N LEU A 274 18.25 14.22 20.21
CA LEU A 274 17.43 14.44 19.03
C LEU A 274 16.85 15.84 18.97
N MET A 275 16.34 16.33 20.12
CA MET A 275 15.84 17.69 20.24
C MET A 275 16.92 18.71 19.94
N ARG A 276 18.15 18.48 20.46
CA ARG A 276 19.28 19.39 20.24
C ARG A 276 19.78 19.35 18.79
N THR A 277 19.80 18.16 18.18
CA THR A 277 20.20 17.99 16.77
C THR A 277 19.21 18.70 15.86
N PHE A 278 17.92 18.59 16.13
CA PHE A 278 16.89 19.28 15.38
C PHE A 278 16.94 20.79 15.58
N GLU A 279 17.10 21.25 16.83
CA GLU A 279 17.17 22.69 17.17
C GLU A 279 18.38 23.37 16.52
N THR A 280 19.51 22.70 16.41
CA THR A 280 20.70 23.24 15.76
C THR A 280 20.66 23.19 14.24
N GLN A 281 19.58 22.69 13.66
CA GLN A 281 19.41 22.49 12.22
C GLN A 281 20.59 21.73 11.58
N SER A 282 21.12 20.79 12.32
CA SER A 282 22.18 19.94 11.78
C SER A 282 21.61 19.19 10.56
N THR A 283 22.21 19.45 9.39
CA THR A 283 21.89 18.73 8.15
C THR A 283 22.51 17.34 8.12
N SER A 284 22.92 16.81 9.26
CA SER A 284 23.47 15.47 9.35
C SER A 284 22.36 14.47 8.97
N THR A 285 22.68 13.68 7.99
CA THR A 285 21.83 12.56 7.59
C THR A 285 21.97 11.44 8.61
N ILE A 286 20.86 10.84 8.98
CA ILE A 286 20.79 9.75 9.95
C ILE A 286 20.23 8.51 9.27
N ALA A 287 20.70 7.36 9.69
CA ALA A 287 20.16 6.08 9.26
C ALA A 287 19.08 5.62 10.26
N ASN A 288 18.04 5.01 9.74
CA ASN A 288 17.07 4.28 10.52
C ASN A 288 17.07 2.83 10.05
N THR A 289 17.12 1.91 10.99
CA THR A 289 17.01 0.48 10.74
C THR A 289 16.05 -0.09 11.78
N LEU A 290 15.04 -0.81 11.34
CA LEU A 290 14.09 -1.48 12.20
C LEU A 290 14.06 -2.96 11.81
N THR A 291 14.33 -3.83 12.77
CA THR A 291 14.20 -5.28 12.62
C THR A 291 13.03 -5.76 13.45
N ALA A 292 12.10 -6.45 12.80
CA ALA A 292 10.97 -7.08 13.44
C ALA A 292 11.15 -8.58 13.40
N GLN A 293 11.20 -9.20 14.55
CA GLN A 293 11.47 -10.61 14.77
C GLN A 293 12.89 -11.08 14.34
N ASP A 294 13.54 -11.74 15.24
CA ASP A 294 14.87 -12.36 15.07
C ASP A 294 14.80 -13.75 14.41
N THR A 295 13.61 -14.29 14.25
CA THR A 295 13.38 -15.62 13.70
C THR A 295 12.42 -15.55 12.52
N THR A 296 12.60 -16.44 11.56
CA THR A 296 11.73 -16.52 10.37
C THR A 296 10.26 -16.70 10.76
N PRO A 297 9.32 -15.88 10.24
CA PRO A 297 9.54 -14.81 9.27
C PRO A 297 10.06 -13.52 9.93
N ALA A 298 11.06 -12.87 9.32
CA ALA A 298 11.60 -11.58 9.76
C ALA A 298 11.28 -10.48 8.77
N LEU A 299 11.21 -9.26 9.26
CA LEU A 299 11.01 -8.05 8.47
C LEU A 299 12.02 -6.99 8.87
N ASP A 300 12.90 -6.61 7.94
CA ASP A 300 13.88 -5.57 8.15
C ASP A 300 13.56 -4.36 7.28
N ILE A 301 13.45 -3.19 7.90
CA ILE A 301 13.25 -1.92 7.22
C ILE A 301 14.53 -1.10 7.40
N SER A 302 15.12 -0.67 6.31
CA SER A 302 16.34 0.16 6.32
C SER A 302 16.14 1.41 5.48
N LEU A 303 16.40 2.54 6.11
CA LEU A 303 16.42 3.87 5.52
C LEU A 303 17.82 4.43 5.70
N PRO A 304 18.73 4.20 4.76
CA PRO A 304 20.16 4.49 4.92
C PRO A 304 20.48 5.96 5.18
N THR A 305 19.58 6.85 4.74
CA THR A 305 19.79 8.29 4.85
C THR A 305 18.45 8.98 5.04
N CYS A 306 18.28 9.65 6.17
CA CYS A 306 17.07 10.40 6.50
C CYS A 306 17.41 11.82 6.95
N ILE A 307 16.44 12.70 6.81
CA ILE A 307 16.42 14.03 7.40
C ILE A 307 15.29 14.04 8.42
N ILE A 308 15.57 14.50 9.65
CA ILE A 308 14.52 14.75 10.64
C ILE A 308 13.73 15.97 10.19
N THR A 309 12.41 15.82 10.06
CA THR A 309 11.50 16.90 9.63
C THR A 309 10.75 17.50 10.80
N ASP A 310 10.49 16.73 11.85
CA ASP A 310 9.83 17.20 13.07
C ASP A 310 10.27 16.38 14.28
N VAL A 311 10.31 17.04 15.46
CA VAL A 311 10.49 16.39 16.75
C VAL A 311 9.56 17.07 17.73
N SER A 312 8.66 16.30 18.34
CA SER A 312 7.69 16.82 19.29
C SER A 312 7.50 15.88 20.48
N PHE A 313 7.09 16.43 21.62
CA PHE A 313 6.72 15.61 22.77
C PHE A 313 5.34 14.98 22.54
N SER A 314 5.25 13.69 22.81
CA SER A 314 3.99 13.00 22.91
C SER A 314 3.51 13.01 24.35
N GLU A 315 2.35 13.64 24.61
CA GLU A 315 1.78 13.79 25.95
C GLU A 315 0.99 12.53 26.33
N GLU A 316 1.66 11.63 27.05
CA GLU A 316 1.03 10.45 27.66
C GLU A 316 1.60 10.27 29.07
N ASP A 317 1.23 9.19 29.77
CA ASP A 317 1.66 8.87 31.14
C ASP A 317 3.19 8.74 31.29
N ALA A 318 3.92 8.49 30.22
CA ALA A 318 5.37 8.56 30.14
C ALA A 318 5.78 9.58 29.07
N MET A 319 6.93 10.22 29.24
CA MET A 319 7.44 11.14 28.23
C MET A 319 7.97 10.35 27.04
N PHE A 320 7.38 10.59 25.89
CA PHE A 320 7.81 10.08 24.61
C PHE A 320 8.13 11.24 23.66
N LEU A 321 9.02 10.99 22.72
CA LEU A 321 9.28 11.86 21.57
C LEU A 321 8.68 11.23 20.32
N SER A 322 7.91 12.00 19.59
CA SER A 322 7.54 11.71 18.21
C SER A 322 8.57 12.33 17.29
N VAL A 323 9.18 11.52 16.45
CA VAL A 323 10.24 11.94 15.50
C VAL A 323 9.82 11.57 14.10
N SER A 324 9.69 12.58 13.24
CA SER A 324 9.35 12.39 11.85
C SER A 324 10.57 12.52 10.96
N HIS A 325 10.70 11.60 10.02
CA HIS A 325 11.81 11.53 9.10
C HIS A 325 11.32 11.50 7.65
N LYS A 326 12.08 12.15 6.78
CA LYS A 326 11.96 11.95 5.34
C LYS A 326 13.20 11.22 4.85
N ALA A 327 13.01 10.08 4.19
CA ALA A 327 14.09 9.38 3.54
C ALA A 327 14.58 10.19 2.33
N VAL A 328 15.88 10.26 2.18
CA VAL A 328 16.55 10.98 1.09
C VAL A 328 17.65 10.10 0.51
N ALA A 329 17.99 10.33 -0.74
CA ALA A 329 19.14 9.65 -1.31
C ALA A 329 20.44 10.26 -0.81
N SER A 330 21.42 9.41 -0.53
CA SER A 330 22.82 9.84 -0.53
C SER A 330 23.25 10.09 -1.98
N THR A 331 24.52 10.39 -2.22
CA THR A 331 25.05 10.62 -3.59
C THR A 331 24.83 9.44 -4.54
N SER A 332 24.61 8.25 -4.01
CA SER A 332 24.24 7.02 -4.71
C SER A 332 23.71 6.01 -3.68
N GLY A 333 22.80 5.17 -4.06
CA GLY A 333 22.28 4.11 -3.19
C GLY A 333 20.76 4.08 -3.10
N ASN A 334 20.27 3.30 -2.17
CA ASN A 334 18.83 3.14 -1.96
C ASN A 334 18.29 4.22 -1.00
N ILE A 335 17.09 4.67 -1.26
CA ILE A 335 16.31 5.52 -0.35
C ILE A 335 15.69 4.64 0.74
N LEU A 336 15.18 3.48 0.32
CA LEU A 336 14.53 2.48 1.16
C LEU A 336 15.01 1.09 0.77
N SER A 337 15.14 0.23 1.75
CA SER A 337 15.28 -1.21 1.57
C SER A 337 14.39 -1.92 2.60
N VAL A 338 13.52 -2.80 2.13
CA VAL A 338 12.68 -3.65 2.98
C VAL A 338 13.02 -5.08 2.65
N ASN A 339 13.57 -5.81 3.62
CA ASN A 339 13.86 -7.23 3.49
C ASN A 339 12.75 -8.03 4.17
N VAL A 340 12.16 -8.93 3.43
CA VAL A 340 11.08 -9.80 3.88
C VAL A 340 11.58 -11.23 3.82
N GLN A 341 11.59 -11.91 4.97
CA GLN A 341 11.89 -13.33 5.06
C GLN A 341 10.59 -14.11 5.16
N VAL A 342 10.49 -15.21 4.43
CA VAL A 342 9.26 -15.99 4.25
C VAL A 342 9.39 -17.37 4.90
#